data_ffeb2f0894ad3923bf7472ba7adbd4cc
#
_entry.id   ffeb2f0894ad3923bf7472ba7adbd4cc
#
_cell.length_a   1.000
_cell.length_b   1.000
_cell.length_c   1.000
_cell.angle_alpha   90.00
_cell.angle_beta   90.00
_cell.angle_gamma   90.00
#
_symmetry.space_group_name_H-M   'P 1'
#
loop_
_entity.id
_entity.type
_entity.pdbx_description
1 polymer ?
#
loop_
_entity_poly.entity_id
_entity_poly.type
_entity_poly.pdbx_seq_one_letter_code
_entity_poly.pdbx_strand_id
1 'polypeptide(L)'
;MDKTEKDIFRLEKCGGVDGPLQFDDFNIFQICDIQTAVGSTCLPHIQVCDEISYVASGYCRHTVNNRELELGPGDLLLLQEGDIHAYSTDQKQPARIWNLGIVMKKHENIDLTDIWSELHTHSGPLLLHEAVQIEKIFVSLFEEIA
;
A
#
# COMPACT_ATOMS: atom_id res chain seq x y z
N MET A 1 5.83 22.34 9.85
CA MET A 1 4.77 21.71 9.01
C MET A 1 5.47 20.82 8.03
N ASP A 2 5.31 19.54 8.22
CA ASP A 2 5.97 18.54 7.39
C ASP A 2 5.42 18.60 5.97
N LYS A 3 6.29 18.77 4.97
CA LYS A 3 5.90 18.87 3.56
C LYS A 3 5.28 17.58 3.01
N THR A 4 5.41 16.48 3.74
CA THR A 4 4.93 15.15 3.36
C THR A 4 3.42 14.99 3.43
N GLU A 5 2.71 15.74 4.27
CA GLU A 5 1.25 15.67 4.36
C GLU A 5 0.51 16.32 3.18
N LYS A 6 1.16 17.20 2.42
CA LYS A 6 0.50 17.89 1.30
C LYS A 6 0.45 17.07 0.01
N ASP A 7 1.25 16.02 -0.09
CA ASP A 7 1.42 15.23 -1.31
C ASP A 7 0.70 13.87 -1.24
N ILE A 8 -0.07 13.63 -0.18
CA ILE A 8 -0.85 12.41 -0.03
C ILE A 8 -2.28 12.69 -0.51
N PHE A 9 -2.61 12.15 -1.67
CA PHE A 9 -4.01 12.08 -2.10
C PHE A 9 -4.69 10.95 -1.32
N ARG A 10 -5.36 11.31 -0.25
CA ARG A 10 -6.22 10.37 0.49
C ARG A 10 -7.62 10.49 -0.07
N LEU A 11 -8.16 9.38 -0.50
CA LEU A 11 -9.60 9.25 -0.68
C LEU A 11 -10.26 9.16 0.69
N GLU A 12 -10.48 10.32 1.29
CA GLU A 12 -11.20 10.41 2.57
C GLU A 12 -12.71 10.12 2.42
N LYS A 13 -13.19 10.04 1.18
CA LYS A 13 -14.61 9.79 0.90
C LYS A 13 -14.79 8.71 -0.14
N CYS A 14 -14.99 7.55 0.33
CA CYS A 14 -15.48 6.44 -0.46
C CYS A 14 -17.00 6.42 -0.41
N GLY A 15 -17.67 6.72 -1.53
CA GLY A 15 -19.12 6.62 -1.64
C GLY A 15 -19.94 7.69 -0.88
N GLY A 16 -19.36 8.86 -0.57
CA GLY A 16 -20.08 9.95 0.11
C GLY A 16 -20.33 9.74 1.61
N VAL A 17 -19.74 8.69 2.18
CA VAL A 17 -19.79 8.39 3.62
C VAL A 17 -18.38 8.50 4.19
N ASP A 18 -18.24 9.16 5.34
CA ASP A 18 -16.98 9.17 6.08
C ASP A 18 -16.71 7.77 6.59
N GLY A 19 -15.76 7.04 5.98
CA GLY A 19 -15.42 5.70 6.40
C GLY A 19 -14.89 4.81 5.26
N PRO A 20 -14.53 3.56 5.59
CA PRO A 20 -13.99 2.64 4.60
C PRO A 20 -15.03 2.23 3.55
N LEU A 21 -14.58 1.95 2.33
CA LEU A 21 -15.40 1.28 1.32
C LEU A 21 -15.71 -0.13 1.80
N GLN A 22 -17.00 -0.44 1.86
CA GLN A 22 -17.47 -1.73 2.33
C GLN A 22 -17.91 -2.59 1.15
N PHE A 23 -17.30 -3.76 1.06
CA PHE A 23 -17.70 -4.84 0.15
C PHE A 23 -18.11 -6.06 0.97
N ASP A 24 -18.70 -7.06 0.33
CA ASP A 24 -19.18 -8.26 1.03
C ASP A 24 -18.04 -8.99 1.74
N ASP A 25 -16.90 -9.16 1.06
CA ASP A 25 -15.78 -9.98 1.52
C ASP A 25 -14.62 -9.18 2.16
N PHE A 26 -14.56 -7.88 1.93
CA PHE A 26 -13.47 -7.04 2.44
C PHE A 26 -13.90 -5.57 2.58
N ASN A 27 -13.13 -4.82 3.33
CA ASN A 27 -13.22 -3.36 3.38
C ASN A 27 -11.92 -2.75 2.86
N ILE A 28 -12.03 -1.69 2.08
CA ILE A 28 -10.90 -0.84 1.72
C ILE A 28 -10.87 0.33 2.69
N PHE A 29 -9.80 0.43 3.47
CA PHE A 29 -9.59 1.49 4.44
C PHE A 29 -8.86 2.68 3.87
N GLN A 30 -8.01 2.44 2.89
CA GLN A 30 -7.13 3.45 2.37
C GLN A 30 -6.80 3.15 0.90
N ILE A 31 -6.91 4.18 0.08
CA ILE A 31 -6.33 4.21 -1.26
C ILE A 31 -5.54 5.50 -1.36
N CYS A 32 -4.25 5.42 -1.66
CA CYS A 32 -3.38 6.58 -1.73
C CYS A 32 -2.57 6.58 -3.02
N ASP A 33 -2.51 7.73 -3.66
CA ASP A 33 -1.51 8.06 -4.68
C ASP A 33 -0.52 9.05 -4.04
N ILE A 34 0.62 8.56 -3.65
CA ILE A 34 1.62 9.30 -2.91
C ILE A 34 2.70 9.77 -3.89
N GLN A 35 2.80 11.06 -4.08
CA GLN A 35 3.92 11.69 -4.79
C GLN A 35 4.88 12.26 -3.75
N THR A 36 6.04 11.64 -3.62
CA THR A 36 7.04 12.08 -2.66
C THR A 36 7.91 13.19 -3.23
N ALA A 37 8.39 14.08 -2.37
CA ALA A 37 9.52 14.92 -2.72
C ALA A 37 10.83 14.10 -2.67
N VAL A 38 11.87 14.63 -3.30
CA VAL A 38 13.22 14.04 -3.23
C VAL A 38 13.69 13.96 -1.77
N GLY A 39 14.19 12.80 -1.37
CA GLY A 39 14.68 12.56 -0.02
C GLY A 39 13.62 12.58 1.08
N SER A 40 12.36 12.35 0.73
CA SER A 40 11.28 12.24 1.72
C SER A 40 11.42 10.99 2.57
N THR A 41 10.96 11.09 3.81
CA THR A 41 10.93 9.96 4.75
C THR A 41 9.57 9.84 5.39
N CYS A 42 9.08 8.61 5.49
CA CYS A 42 7.96 8.25 6.33
C CYS A 42 8.49 7.61 7.61
N LEU A 43 8.12 8.15 8.75
CA LEU A 43 8.59 7.65 10.04
C LEU A 43 8.06 6.24 10.32
N PRO A 44 8.79 5.45 11.14
CA PRO A 44 8.32 4.14 11.55
C PRO A 44 6.95 4.20 12.20
N HIS A 45 6.05 3.35 11.75
CA HIS A 45 4.71 3.19 12.32
C HIS A 45 4.23 1.74 12.19
N ILE A 46 3.22 1.40 12.99
CA ILE A 46 2.60 0.07 12.98
C ILE A 46 1.47 0.09 11.95
N GLN A 47 1.47 -0.92 11.08
CA GLN A 47 0.42 -1.12 10.10
C GLN A 47 -0.87 -1.61 10.78
N VAL A 48 -1.96 -0.88 10.56
CA VAL A 48 -3.26 -1.15 11.21
C VAL A 48 -4.18 -2.05 10.38
N CYS A 49 -3.80 -2.33 9.14
CA CYS A 49 -4.47 -3.25 8.23
C CYS A 49 -3.44 -3.80 7.25
N ASP A 50 -3.80 -4.81 6.49
CA ASP A 50 -2.95 -5.26 5.39
C ASP A 50 -2.86 -4.18 4.32
N GLU A 51 -1.67 -3.96 3.79
CA GLU A 51 -1.42 -2.93 2.78
C GLU A 51 -0.67 -3.49 1.60
N ILE A 52 -1.19 -3.21 0.42
CA ILE A 52 -0.48 -3.41 -0.83
C ILE A 52 0.16 -2.08 -1.21
N SER A 53 1.48 -2.07 -1.31
CA SER A 53 2.26 -0.90 -1.70
C SER A 53 2.95 -1.16 -3.04
N TYR A 54 2.64 -0.35 -4.04
CA TYR A 54 3.16 -0.47 -5.40
C TYR A 54 3.98 0.76 -5.79
N VAL A 55 5.17 0.56 -6.31
CA VAL A 55 6.02 1.65 -6.80
C VAL A 55 5.72 1.91 -8.27
N ALA A 56 5.02 3.00 -8.56
CA ALA A 56 4.68 3.41 -9.92
C ALA A 56 5.86 4.08 -10.65
N SER A 57 6.68 4.84 -9.92
CA SER A 57 7.90 5.45 -10.47
C SER A 57 8.90 5.81 -9.35
N GLY A 58 10.15 6.00 -9.74
CA GLY A 58 11.23 6.31 -8.79
C GLY A 58 11.65 5.09 -7.97
N TYR A 59 12.44 5.34 -6.92
CA TYR A 59 12.97 4.31 -6.04
C TYR A 59 12.76 4.68 -4.59
N CYS A 60 12.47 3.68 -3.77
CA CYS A 60 12.36 3.88 -2.33
C CYS A 60 13.00 2.71 -1.58
N ARG A 61 13.47 3.02 -0.38
CA ARG A 61 13.93 2.03 0.58
C ARG A 61 12.86 1.88 1.64
N HIS A 62 12.34 0.68 1.80
CA HIS A 62 11.44 0.30 2.88
C HIS A 62 12.22 -0.43 3.97
N THR A 63 11.88 -0.16 5.22
CA THR A 63 12.28 -0.98 6.36
C THR A 63 11.02 -1.61 6.92
N VAL A 64 10.96 -2.94 6.97
CA VAL A 64 9.83 -3.68 7.52
C VAL A 64 10.36 -4.65 8.57
N ASN A 65 9.91 -4.50 9.82
CA ASN A 65 10.36 -5.33 10.95
C ASN A 65 11.89 -5.46 11.02
N ASN A 66 12.60 -4.34 10.88
CA ASN A 66 14.09 -4.23 10.84
C ASN A 66 14.75 -4.86 9.60
N ARG A 67 14.00 -5.26 8.59
CA ARG A 67 14.52 -5.71 7.32
C ARG A 67 14.46 -4.59 6.29
N GLU A 68 15.60 -4.28 5.68
CA GLU A 68 15.67 -3.30 4.60
C GLU A 68 15.35 -3.94 3.25
N LEU A 69 14.52 -3.26 2.46
CA LEU A 69 14.13 -3.63 1.11
C LEU A 69 14.29 -2.43 0.19
N GLU A 70 14.90 -2.63 -0.96
CA GLU A 70 14.95 -1.61 -2.02
C GLU A 70 13.90 -1.93 -3.07
N LEU A 71 13.04 -0.94 -3.36
CA LEU A 71 11.96 -1.08 -4.32
C LEU A 71 12.14 -0.07 -5.46
N GLY A 72 11.85 -0.53 -6.66
CA GLY A 72 11.83 0.27 -7.87
C GLY A 72 10.51 0.17 -8.61
N PRO A 73 10.40 0.82 -9.79
CA PRO A 73 9.17 0.81 -10.57
C PRO A 73 8.72 -0.61 -10.91
N GLY A 74 7.45 -0.91 -10.68
CA GLY A 74 6.87 -2.24 -10.89
C GLY A 74 6.97 -3.19 -9.70
N ASP A 75 7.65 -2.81 -8.63
CA ASP A 75 7.72 -3.62 -7.41
C ASP A 75 6.47 -3.43 -6.56
N LEU A 76 6.00 -4.53 -5.99
CA LEU A 76 4.86 -4.58 -5.08
C LEU A 76 5.28 -5.21 -3.76
N LEU A 77 4.98 -4.52 -2.68
CA LEU A 77 5.21 -4.96 -1.32
C LEU A 77 3.88 -5.21 -0.62
N LEU A 78 3.70 -6.38 -0.04
CA LEU A 78 2.60 -6.68 0.86
C LEU A 78 3.09 -6.53 2.30
N LEU A 79 2.47 -5.59 3.01
CA LEU A 79 2.61 -5.39 4.44
C LEU A 79 1.42 -6.02 5.15
N GLN A 80 1.67 -6.64 6.29
CA GLN A 80 0.62 -7.25 7.11
C GLN A 80 0.25 -6.35 8.28
N GLU A 81 -0.98 -6.48 8.75
CA GLU A 81 -1.39 -5.88 10.02
C GLU A 81 -0.39 -6.23 11.13
N GLY A 82 0.07 -5.24 11.86
CA GLY A 82 1.06 -5.39 12.92
C GLY A 82 2.52 -5.22 12.48
N ASP A 83 2.82 -5.18 11.18
CA ASP A 83 4.17 -4.87 10.72
C ASP A 83 4.56 -3.44 11.12
N ILE A 84 5.81 -3.29 11.54
CA ILE A 84 6.41 -1.98 11.76
C ILE A 84 7.19 -1.61 10.51
N HIS A 85 6.78 -0.55 9.84
CA HIS A 85 7.46 -0.14 8.63
C HIS A 85 7.76 1.36 8.56
N ALA A 86 8.74 1.68 7.74
CA ALA A 86 9.14 3.03 7.39
C ALA A 86 9.63 3.02 5.94
N TYR A 87 9.66 4.16 5.29
CA TYR A 87 10.31 4.26 3.99
C TYR A 87 11.00 5.61 3.79
N SER A 88 11.98 5.60 2.91
CA SER A 88 12.66 6.81 2.42
C SER A 88 12.82 6.75 0.91
N THR A 89 12.75 7.91 0.28
CA THR A 89 12.93 8.04 -1.16
C THR A 89 14.35 8.45 -1.53
N ASP A 90 14.72 8.24 -2.79
CA ASP A 90 16.03 8.62 -3.31
C ASP A 90 16.27 10.13 -3.14
N GLN A 91 17.54 10.49 -2.93
CA GLN A 91 17.98 11.89 -2.85
C GLN A 91 18.07 12.59 -4.21
N LYS A 92 17.94 11.85 -5.32
CA LYS A 92 18.10 12.37 -6.67
C LYS A 92 16.78 12.53 -7.43
N GLN A 93 15.78 11.73 -7.10
CA GLN A 93 14.50 11.75 -7.79
C GLN A 93 13.34 11.44 -6.85
N PRO A 94 12.15 12.00 -7.11
CA PRO A 94 10.95 11.67 -6.36
C PRO A 94 10.49 10.25 -6.69
N ALA A 95 9.68 9.67 -5.82
CA ALA A 95 8.98 8.43 -6.08
C ALA A 95 7.47 8.66 -6.10
N ARG A 96 6.75 7.81 -6.83
CA ARG A 96 5.30 7.71 -6.80
C ARG A 96 4.93 6.32 -6.32
N ILE A 97 4.20 6.26 -5.23
CA ILE A 97 3.82 5.02 -4.53
C ILE A 97 2.30 4.99 -4.43
N TRP A 98 1.71 3.87 -4.79
CA TRP A 98 0.28 3.63 -4.63
C TRP A 98 0.05 2.63 -3.52
N ASN A 99 -0.77 2.99 -2.55
CA ASN A 99 -1.09 2.15 -1.42
C ASN A 99 -2.58 1.81 -1.40
N LEU A 100 -2.87 0.55 -1.08
CA LEU A 100 -4.22 0.03 -0.88
C LEU A 100 -4.25 -0.70 0.46
N GLY A 101 -4.94 -0.13 1.44
CA GLY A 101 -5.16 -0.74 2.75
C GLY A 101 -6.45 -1.56 2.77
N ILE A 102 -6.36 -2.84 3.13
CA ILE A 102 -7.46 -3.80 3.07
C ILE A 102 -7.63 -4.51 4.40
N VAL A 103 -8.88 -4.71 4.81
CA VAL A 103 -9.24 -5.65 5.88
C VAL A 103 -10.19 -6.69 5.31
N MET A 104 -9.75 -7.96 5.34
CA MET A 104 -10.60 -9.08 4.95
C MET A 104 -11.64 -9.34 6.02
N LYS A 105 -12.89 -9.51 5.60
CA LYS A 105 -13.95 -9.98 6.48
C LYS A 105 -13.87 -11.50 6.58
N LYS A 106 -14.17 -12.03 7.78
CA LYS A 106 -14.34 -13.47 7.94
C LYS A 106 -15.67 -13.86 7.29
N HIS A 107 -15.59 -14.41 6.09
CA HIS A 107 -16.75 -14.92 5.37
C HIS A 107 -16.63 -16.40 5.04
N GLU A 108 -17.78 -17.01 4.79
CA GLU A 108 -17.92 -18.39 4.34
C GLU A 108 -17.43 -18.60 2.88
N ASN A 109 -16.97 -17.54 2.21
CA ASN A 109 -16.40 -17.65 0.88
C ASN A 109 -14.93 -18.15 1.00
N ILE A 110 -14.80 -19.44 0.87
CA ILE A 110 -13.60 -20.23 1.14
C ILE A 110 -12.43 -19.76 0.25
N ASP A 111 -12.67 -19.40 -1.00
CA ASP A 111 -11.61 -19.19 -1.99
C ASP A 111 -10.74 -17.95 -1.71
N LEU A 112 -11.35 -16.79 -1.39
CA LEU A 112 -10.60 -15.56 -1.12
C LEU A 112 -9.90 -15.60 0.25
N THR A 113 -10.56 -16.21 1.24
CA THR A 113 -10.01 -16.37 2.58
C THR A 113 -8.78 -17.28 2.57
N ASP A 114 -8.80 -18.33 1.76
CA ASP A 114 -7.68 -19.28 1.65
C ASP A 114 -6.47 -18.64 0.99
N ILE A 115 -6.66 -17.93 -0.13
CA ILE A 115 -5.57 -17.20 -0.80
C ILE A 115 -4.96 -16.16 0.14
N TRP A 116 -5.80 -15.41 0.85
CA TRP A 116 -5.33 -14.39 1.78
C TRP A 116 -4.58 -15.01 2.97
N SER A 117 -5.09 -16.13 3.49
CA SER A 117 -4.42 -16.89 4.54
C SER A 117 -3.07 -17.44 4.10
N GLU A 118 -2.96 -17.92 2.87
CA GLU A 118 -1.67 -18.36 2.31
C GLU A 118 -0.66 -17.24 2.24
N LEU A 119 -1.07 -16.03 1.85
CA LEU A 119 -0.20 -14.86 1.83
C LEU A 119 0.32 -14.49 3.23
N HIS A 120 -0.47 -14.76 4.29
CA HIS A 120 -0.11 -14.50 5.68
C HIS A 120 0.72 -15.61 6.33
N THR A 121 0.87 -16.77 5.70
CA THR A 121 1.73 -17.85 6.22
C THR A 121 3.22 -17.58 6.00
N HIS A 122 3.56 -16.61 5.14
CA HIS A 122 4.94 -16.19 4.94
C HIS A 122 5.45 -15.39 6.14
N SER A 123 6.60 -15.78 6.67
CA SER A 123 7.29 -15.02 7.72
C SER A 123 7.96 -13.78 7.12
N GLY A 124 7.32 -12.65 7.21
CA GLY A 124 7.85 -11.36 6.77
C GLY A 124 7.16 -10.80 5.53
N PRO A 125 7.58 -9.61 5.09
CA PRO A 125 6.94 -8.93 3.96
C PRO A 125 7.12 -9.72 2.67
N LEU A 126 6.07 -9.80 1.88
CA LEU A 126 6.11 -10.38 0.55
C LEU A 126 6.47 -9.29 -0.47
N LEU A 127 7.59 -9.45 -1.14
CA LEU A 127 8.03 -8.56 -2.22
C LEU A 127 7.90 -9.29 -3.56
N LEU A 128 7.15 -8.70 -4.48
CA LEU A 128 7.01 -9.16 -5.86
C LEU A 128 7.64 -8.14 -6.79
N HIS A 129 8.52 -8.60 -7.66
CA HIS A 129 9.12 -7.78 -8.72
C HIS A 129 8.30 -7.89 -10.01
N GLU A 130 8.35 -6.83 -10.81
CA GLU A 130 7.69 -6.78 -12.13
C GLU A 130 6.16 -7.02 -12.08
N ALA A 131 5.52 -6.59 -11.01
CA ALA A 131 4.07 -6.69 -10.82
C ALA A 131 3.28 -5.67 -11.67
N VAL A 132 3.70 -5.44 -12.91
CA VAL A 132 3.14 -4.41 -13.80
C VAL A 132 1.65 -4.57 -14.13
N GLN A 133 1.12 -5.78 -13.97
CA GLN A 133 -0.31 -6.00 -14.16
C GLN A 133 -1.15 -5.33 -13.06
N ILE A 134 -0.58 -5.15 -11.88
CA ILE A 134 -1.23 -4.47 -10.74
C ILE A 134 -1.41 -2.99 -11.03
N GLU A 135 -0.52 -2.39 -11.83
CA GLU A 135 -0.65 -0.98 -12.24
C GLU A 135 -2.00 -0.69 -12.88
N LYS A 136 -2.47 -1.55 -13.77
CA LYS A 136 -3.77 -1.39 -14.43
C LYS A 136 -4.93 -1.44 -13.44
N ILE A 137 -4.81 -2.28 -12.41
CA ILE A 137 -5.83 -2.39 -11.36
C ILE A 137 -5.89 -1.09 -10.56
N PHE A 138 -4.75 -0.55 -10.15
CA PHE A 138 -4.69 0.73 -9.44
C PHE A 138 -5.23 1.89 -10.30
N VAL A 139 -4.82 1.96 -11.58
CA VAL A 139 -5.32 3.00 -12.49
C VAL A 139 -6.83 2.93 -12.62
N SER A 140 -7.41 1.73 -12.87
CA SER A 140 -8.85 1.55 -12.94
C SER A 140 -9.54 1.94 -11.64
N LEU A 141 -8.95 1.57 -10.50
CA LEU A 141 -9.49 1.91 -9.19
C LEU A 141 -9.50 3.43 -8.97
N PHE A 142 -8.43 4.15 -9.33
CA PHE A 142 -8.39 5.60 -9.24
C PHE A 142 -9.39 6.27 -10.17
N GLU A 143 -9.63 5.73 -11.37
CA GLU A 143 -10.63 6.24 -12.31
C GLU A 143 -12.06 6.08 -11.77
N GLU A 144 -12.38 4.96 -11.12
CA GLU A 144 -13.72 4.69 -10.56
C GLU A 144 -14.07 5.60 -9.37
N ILE A 145 -13.07 6.04 -8.64
CA ILE A 145 -13.26 6.84 -7.42
C ILE A 145 -13.00 8.34 -7.61
N ALA A 146 -12.51 8.73 -8.79
CA ALA A 146 -12.36 10.14 -9.15
C ALA A 146 -13.71 10.75 -9.48
#